data_cafde977e21413d81ba2b6d16da44cee
#
_entry.id   cafde977e21413d81ba2b6d16da44cee
#
_cell.length_a   1.000
_cell.length_b   1.000
_cell.length_c   1.000
_cell.angle_alpha   90.00
_cell.angle_beta   90.00
_cell.angle_gamma   90.00
#
_symmetry.space_group_name_H-M   'P 1'
#
loop_
_entity.id
_entity.type
_entity.pdbx_description
1 polymer ?
#
loop_
_entity_poly.entity_id
_entity_poly.type
_entity_poly.pdbx_seq_one_letter_code
_entity_poly.pdbx_strand_id
1 'polypeptide(L)' 'EFRDFPYFAVWSPYKDFDVPFTCLEPWSTLPDGTHLDHAIENKQGIRRLAPGESETLAFRTTITE' A
#
# COMPACT_ATOMS: atom_id res chain seq x y z
N GLU A 1 -7.94 -1.61 -10.32
CA GLU A 1 -6.95 -2.63 -10.68
C GLU A 1 -5.63 -2.34 -9.97
N PHE A 2 -5.09 -3.31 -9.25
CA PHE A 2 -3.90 -3.10 -8.44
C PHE A 2 -2.96 -4.33 -8.45
N ARG A 3 -2.78 -4.96 -9.60
CA ARG A 3 -1.97 -6.20 -9.72
C ARG A 3 -0.55 -6.06 -9.21
N ASP A 4 0.02 -4.86 -9.28
CA ASP A 4 1.41 -4.62 -8.86
C ASP A 4 1.56 -4.58 -7.34
N PHE A 5 0.45 -4.64 -6.60
CA PHE A 5 0.43 -4.54 -5.14
C PHE A 5 -0.22 -5.78 -4.54
N PRO A 6 0.44 -6.46 -3.60
CA PRO A 6 -0.15 -7.64 -2.98
C PRO A 6 -1.24 -7.34 -1.95
N TYR A 7 -1.35 -6.10 -1.49
CA TYR A 7 -2.33 -5.71 -0.48
C TYR A 7 -3.10 -4.49 -0.91
N PHE A 8 -4.32 -4.38 -0.41
CA PHE A 8 -5.19 -3.24 -0.70
C PHE A 8 -5.98 -2.88 0.55
N ALA A 9 -5.98 -1.62 0.91
CA ALA A 9 -6.71 -1.12 2.07
C ALA A 9 -7.69 -0.04 1.64
N VAL A 10 -8.80 0.02 2.37
CA VAL A 10 -9.81 1.08 2.21
C VAL A 10 -9.97 1.75 3.57
N TRP A 11 -9.88 3.05 3.59
CA TRP A 11 -9.98 3.80 4.83
C TRP A 11 -10.91 5.01 4.66
N SER A 12 -11.70 5.28 5.69
CA SER A 12 -12.50 6.49 5.74
C SER A 12 -12.63 6.93 7.20
N PRO A 13 -12.81 8.25 7.46
CA PRO A 13 -12.95 8.77 8.82
C PRO A 13 -14.37 8.53 9.34
N TYR A 14 -14.61 7.36 9.91
CA TYR A 14 -15.96 6.94 10.28
C TYR A 14 -16.59 7.77 11.39
N LYS A 15 -15.80 8.47 12.20
CA LYS A 15 -16.30 9.29 13.31
C LYS A 15 -16.68 10.70 12.89
N ASP A 16 -16.31 11.09 11.69
CA ASP A 16 -16.56 12.42 11.17
C ASP A 16 -17.34 12.30 9.87
N PHE A 17 -18.64 12.31 9.98
CA PHE A 17 -19.52 12.15 8.83
C PHE A 17 -19.54 13.36 7.90
N ASP A 18 -18.93 14.48 8.33
CA ASP A 18 -18.84 15.67 7.51
C ASP A 18 -17.66 15.63 6.55
N VAL A 19 -16.83 14.60 6.61
CA VAL A 19 -15.68 14.44 5.71
C VAL A 19 -16.01 13.39 4.66
N PRO A 20 -16.46 13.80 3.46
CA PRO A 20 -16.97 12.87 2.46
C PRO A 20 -15.87 12.31 1.56
N PHE A 21 -14.91 11.58 2.12
CA PHE A 21 -13.89 10.96 1.30
C PHE A 21 -13.56 9.55 1.79
N THR A 22 -13.04 8.77 0.89
CA THR A 22 -12.54 7.42 1.16
C THR A 22 -11.17 7.29 0.51
N CYS A 23 -10.22 6.70 1.23
CA CYS A 23 -8.88 6.44 0.71
C CYS A 23 -8.81 5.04 0.13
N LEU A 24 -8.27 4.93 -1.08
CA LEU A 24 -7.99 3.65 -1.72
C LEU A 24 -6.47 3.50 -1.70
N GLU A 25 -5.99 2.48 -0.99
CA GLU A 25 -4.57 2.39 -0.65
C GLU A 25 -3.97 1.06 -1.09
N PRO A 26 -3.37 0.99 -2.29
CA PRO A 26 -2.60 -0.18 -2.65
C PRO A 26 -1.27 -0.17 -1.90
N TRP A 27 -0.94 -1.29 -1.26
CA TRP A 27 0.25 -1.41 -0.44
C TRP A 27 1.19 -2.48 -0.98
N SER A 28 2.49 -2.19 -1.03
CA SER A 28 3.49 -3.18 -1.40
C SER A 28 3.85 -4.10 -0.23
N THR A 29 3.66 -3.65 1.00
CA THR A 29 3.91 -4.42 2.22
C THR A 29 2.96 -3.95 3.30
N LEU A 30 2.94 -4.67 4.42
CA LEU A 30 2.10 -4.35 5.57
C LEU A 30 2.90 -3.64 6.66
N PRO A 31 2.23 -2.94 7.60
CA PRO A 31 2.90 -2.40 8.78
C PRO A 31 3.61 -3.51 9.57
N ASP A 32 4.67 -3.15 10.30
CA ASP A 32 5.41 -4.10 11.10
C ASP A 32 4.54 -4.71 12.19
N GLY A 33 4.68 -6.04 12.36
CA GLY A 33 4.08 -6.74 13.48
C GLY A 33 5.03 -6.81 14.66
N THR A 34 4.50 -7.23 15.81
CA THR A 34 5.29 -7.32 17.04
C THR A 34 6.34 -8.44 16.99
N HIS A 35 6.19 -9.38 16.06
CA HIS A 35 7.09 -10.52 15.89
C HIS A 35 8.28 -10.23 14.98
N LEU A 36 8.35 -9.02 14.42
CA LEU A 36 9.41 -8.64 13.49
C LEU A 36 10.57 -7.96 14.24
N ASP A 37 11.76 -8.01 13.66
CA ASP A 37 12.96 -7.42 14.23
C ASP A 37 13.12 -5.94 13.90
N HIS A 38 12.18 -5.38 13.15
CA HIS A 38 12.17 -3.97 12.71
C HIS A 38 13.34 -3.59 11.80
N ALA A 39 14.10 -4.58 11.30
CA ALA A 39 15.12 -4.31 10.30
C ALA A 39 14.46 -4.31 8.92
N ILE A 40 14.57 -3.20 8.20
CA ILE A 40 13.86 -3.03 6.94
C ILE A 40 14.27 -4.09 5.90
N GLU A 41 15.52 -4.49 5.90
CA GLU A 41 16.04 -5.47 4.94
C GLU A 41 15.44 -6.87 5.14
N ASN A 42 14.89 -7.14 6.32
CA ASN A 42 14.27 -8.41 6.65
C ASN A 42 12.74 -8.36 6.62
N LYS A 43 12.17 -7.23 6.27
CA LYS A 43 10.72 -7.07 6.25
C LYS A 43 10.12 -7.88 5.10
N GLN A 44 9.06 -8.63 5.41
CA GLN A 44 8.33 -9.38 4.39
C GLN A 44 7.74 -8.43 3.35
N GLY A 45 7.96 -8.74 2.08
CA GLY A 45 7.45 -7.94 0.98
C GLY A 45 8.31 -6.75 0.61
N ILE A 46 9.46 -6.58 1.28
CA ILE A 46 10.35 -5.46 0.96
C ILE A 46 10.95 -5.68 -0.44
N ARG A 47 11.05 -4.61 -1.20
CA ARG A 47 11.60 -4.65 -2.55
C ARG A 47 12.98 -4.00 -2.54
N ARG A 48 13.90 -4.55 -3.31
CA ARG A 48 15.28 -4.08 -3.38
C ARG A 48 15.64 -3.70 -4.80
N LEU A 49 16.31 -2.57 -4.94
CA LEU A 49 16.83 -2.13 -6.22
C LEU A 49 18.33 -1.95 -6.10
N ALA A 50 19.07 -2.47 -7.09
CA ALA A 50 20.49 -2.20 -7.18
C ALA A 50 20.71 -0.76 -7.70
N PRO A 51 21.90 -0.18 -7.47
CA PRO A 51 22.18 1.15 -8.00
C PRO A 51 21.95 1.21 -9.51
N GLY A 52 21.22 2.23 -9.96
CA GLY A 52 20.89 2.41 -11.37
C GLY A 52 19.65 1.66 -11.84
N GLU A 53 19.07 0.79 -11.03
CA GLU A 53 17.83 0.11 -11.38
C GLU A 53 16.62 0.97 -11.00
N SER A 54 15.51 0.73 -11.72
CA SER A 54 14.24 1.37 -11.39
C SER A 54 13.11 0.35 -11.48
N GLU A 55 12.01 0.63 -10.78
CA GLU A 55 10.82 -0.20 -10.80
C GLU A 55 9.60 0.70 -10.91
N THR A 56 8.61 0.29 -11.70
CA THR A 56 7.37 1.03 -11.86
C THR A 56 6.22 0.18 -11.34
N LEU A 57 5.45 0.74 -10.42
CA LEU A 57 4.23 0.13 -9.90
C LEU A 57 3.07 1.03 -10.29
N ALA A 58 1.94 0.44 -10.63
CA ALA A 58 0.78 1.21 -11.07
C ALA A 58 -0.51 0.58 -10.54
N PHE A 59 -1.51 1.43 -10.32
CA PHE A 59 -2.87 0.98 -10.06
C PHE A 59 -3.82 1.86 -10.85
N ARG A 60 -5.05 1.36 -11.01
CA ARG A 60 -6.07 2.07 -11.77
C ARG A 60 -7.36 2.13 -10.97
N THR A 61 -7.96 3.31 -10.94
CA THR A 61 -9.29 3.52 -10.42
C THR A 61 -10.21 3.89 -11.57
N THR A 62 -11.32 3.17 -11.69
CA THR A 62 -12.33 3.45 -12.70
C THR A 62 -13.61 3.86 -11.99
N ILE A 63 -14.17 4.99 -12.41
CA ILE A 63 -15.42 5.50 -11.85
C ILE A 63 -16.54 5.18 -12.82
N THR A 64 -17.57 4.52 -12.31
CA THR A 64 -18.75 4.17 -13.12
C THR A 64 -19.97 4.92 -12.59
N GLU A 65 -20.86 5.27 -13.51
CA GLU A 65 -22.11 5.94 -13.16
C GLU A 65 -23.27 4.97 -13.18
#